data_dde27229008c1e6c3d3ff5bd8d40107e
#
_entry.id   dde27229008c1e6c3d3ff5bd8d40107e
#
_cell.length_a   1.000
_cell.length_b   1.000
_cell.length_c   1.000
_cell.angle_alpha   90.00
_cell.angle_beta   90.00
_cell.angle_gamma   90.00
#
_symmetry.space_group_name_H-M   'P 1'
#
loop_
_entity.id
_entity.type
_entity.pdbx_description
1 polymer ?
#
loop_
_entity_poly.entity_id
_entity_poly.type
_entity_poly.pdbx_seq_one_letter_code
_entity_poly.pdbx_strand_id
1 'polypeptide(L)'
;MGVVQPGRGQQRGRGQERGQKPPDGAGGATRSRRPPAKGQARGAPPARSATRSGPGPGTRKAKGRRNAPVQAAAPRKFSSTTLAFVSVGVVVVVVVALVIVKVTGSSSPSVSNATPVLTAASPSVLAQVEIGVGASVVHAVGLPSSLNPPSVDKGQPALTSGGKPEAFYIGGEFCPSCAAERWAIIMALSRFGSFTGLDETTSSPWDTPPAIHTFAFTSAKYQSNYLAFRPVEHETNDTGPNGAGRKFLLPLTSQESSLWAKYAKHFGISQGFPFVDIGNKVFVLGASYDPSILRGLDQGQIAAKLKNAQDPVTQGIVGTANYLTAAICSITGNQPASVCSTSIVTQAAQALGVS
;
A
#
# COMPACT_ATOMS: atom_id res chain seq x y z
N MET A 1 48.50 55.12 14.55
CA MET A 1 49.75 55.06 13.78
C MET A 1 49.74 53.64 13.13
N GLY A 2 49.66 53.41 11.89
CA GLY A 2 49.76 54.10 10.63
C GLY A 2 48.91 53.41 9.60
N VAL A 3 48.36 54.24 8.80
CA VAL A 3 47.58 54.03 7.59
C VAL A 3 48.51 53.63 6.44
N VAL A 4 48.15 52.64 5.57
CA VAL A 4 48.48 52.67 4.14
C VAL A 4 47.46 51.85 3.35
N GLN A 5 46.70 52.51 2.49
CA GLN A 5 46.14 52.08 1.21
C GLN A 5 46.95 52.81 0.11
N PRO A 6 46.72 52.64 -1.21
CA PRO A 6 46.10 51.62 -2.06
C PRO A 6 46.95 51.26 -3.30
N GLY A 7 46.47 50.31 -4.11
CA GLY A 7 47.04 50.04 -5.42
C GLY A 7 45.98 49.64 -6.45
N ARG A 8 45.54 50.60 -7.29
CA ARG A 8 44.76 50.40 -8.51
C ARG A 8 45.61 49.90 -9.66
N GLY A 9 45.11 48.98 -10.48
CA GLY A 9 45.67 48.63 -11.75
C GLY A 9 44.58 48.15 -12.69
N GLN A 10 44.16 49.04 -13.60
CA GLN A 10 43.29 48.78 -14.75
C GLN A 10 44.08 48.14 -15.91
N GLN A 11 43.45 47.30 -16.75
CA GLN A 11 43.40 47.36 -18.25
C GLN A 11 42.74 46.11 -18.75
N ARG A 12 41.59 46.19 -19.37
CA ARG A 12 41.15 46.34 -20.74
C ARG A 12 41.83 45.37 -21.71
N GLY A 13 41.05 44.47 -22.30
CA GLY A 13 41.33 43.73 -23.50
C GLY A 13 40.04 43.19 -24.10
N ARG A 14 39.51 43.95 -25.08
CA ARG A 14 38.44 43.52 -26.02
C ARG A 14 39.04 42.54 -27.02
N GLY A 15 38.27 41.50 -27.38
CA GLY A 15 38.49 40.67 -28.54
C GLY A 15 37.17 40.08 -29.02
N GLN A 16 36.55 40.74 -30.00
CA GLN A 16 35.49 40.16 -30.84
C GLN A 16 36.13 39.25 -31.88
N GLU A 17 35.44 38.16 -32.25
CA GLU A 17 35.28 37.60 -33.58
C GLU A 17 34.37 36.40 -33.51
N ARG A 18 33.15 36.51 -34.10
CA ARG A 18 32.63 36.01 -35.38
C ARG A 18 32.86 34.50 -35.53
N GLY A 19 31.93 33.66 -35.41
CA GLY A 19 30.84 33.42 -36.34
C GLY A 19 31.28 32.38 -37.37
N GLN A 20 30.78 31.14 -37.24
CA GLN A 20 30.64 30.24 -38.41
C GLN A 20 29.48 29.28 -38.18
N LYS A 21 28.54 29.36 -39.14
CA LYS A 21 27.37 28.50 -39.33
C LYS A 21 27.78 27.23 -40.10
N PRO A 22 27.15 26.06 -39.89
CA PRO A 22 27.49 24.83 -40.61
C PRO A 22 26.86 24.75 -41.98
N PRO A 23 27.41 23.89 -42.87
CA PRO A 23 26.80 23.65 -44.17
C PRO A 23 25.74 22.54 -44.16
N ASP A 24 24.69 22.78 -44.91
CA ASP A 24 23.67 21.82 -45.30
C ASP A 24 24.25 20.77 -46.26
N GLY A 25 23.84 19.52 -46.05
CA GLY A 25 24.15 18.45 -47.00
C GLY A 25 23.06 17.39 -47.00
N ALA A 26 22.35 17.42 -48.08
CA ALA A 26 21.17 16.66 -48.45
C ALA A 26 21.40 15.15 -48.63
N GLY A 27 20.32 14.40 -48.44
CA GLY A 27 20.01 13.30 -49.35
C GLY A 27 19.92 11.91 -48.76
N GLY A 28 18.76 11.28 -48.82
CA GLY A 28 18.68 9.84 -48.72
C GLY A 28 17.35 9.30 -48.17
N ALA A 29 16.29 9.48 -48.92
CA ALA A 29 15.04 8.73 -48.69
C ALA A 29 15.24 7.26 -49.09
N THR A 30 14.94 6.33 -48.20
CA THR A 30 14.57 4.97 -48.60
C THR A 30 13.33 4.53 -47.82
N ARG A 31 12.25 4.48 -48.60
CA ARG A 31 11.02 3.73 -48.29
C ARG A 31 11.35 2.24 -48.26
N SER A 32 10.84 1.53 -47.27
CA SER A 32 10.46 0.12 -47.44
C SER A 32 9.48 -0.26 -46.35
N ARG A 33 8.26 -0.30 -46.65
CA ARG A 33 7.36 -1.42 -47.00
C ARG A 33 6.89 -2.21 -45.79
N ARG A 34 5.68 -1.91 -45.45
CA ARG A 34 4.74 -2.75 -44.71
C ARG A 34 4.32 -3.92 -45.60
N PRO A 35 4.25 -5.15 -45.17
CA PRO A 35 3.46 -6.18 -45.82
C PRO A 35 2.10 -6.39 -45.14
N PRO A 36 1.15 -6.96 -45.90
CA PRO A 36 -0.26 -6.86 -45.62
C PRO A 36 -0.81 -8.08 -44.84
N ALA A 37 -1.98 -7.84 -44.26
CA ALA A 37 -2.87 -8.85 -43.73
C ALA A 37 -3.51 -9.67 -44.86
N LYS A 38 -3.60 -10.99 -44.67
CA LYS A 38 -4.57 -11.97 -45.24
C LYS A 38 -4.26 -13.30 -44.57
N GLY A 39 -5.18 -14.15 -44.14
CA GLY A 39 -6.54 -14.30 -44.57
C GLY A 39 -7.28 -15.23 -43.60
N GLN A 40 -8.52 -15.10 -43.68
CA GLN A 40 -9.55 -15.90 -43.09
C GLN A 40 -9.46 -17.38 -43.49
N ALA A 41 -9.74 -18.32 -42.55
CA ALA A 41 -10.39 -19.57 -42.90
C ALA A 41 -11.40 -19.93 -41.78
N ARG A 42 -12.62 -19.94 -42.20
CA ARG A 42 -13.82 -20.45 -41.54
C ARG A 42 -13.73 -21.99 -41.47
N GLY A 43 -14.16 -22.59 -40.38
CA GLY A 43 -14.49 -23.99 -40.29
C GLY A 43 -15.56 -24.17 -39.23
N ALA A 44 -16.80 -24.30 -39.69
CA ALA A 44 -17.97 -24.64 -38.89
C ALA A 44 -18.06 -26.17 -38.71
N PRO A 45 -18.97 -26.65 -37.83
CA PRO A 45 -18.90 -27.95 -37.17
C PRO A 45 -19.62 -29.06 -37.97
N PRO A 46 -19.50 -30.32 -37.60
CA PRO A 46 -20.56 -31.27 -37.91
C PRO A 46 -21.32 -31.76 -36.71
N ALA A 47 -22.57 -31.98 -37.05
CA ALA A 47 -23.71 -32.39 -36.32
C ALA A 47 -23.71 -33.89 -35.95
N ARG A 48 -24.54 -34.16 -34.94
CA ARG A 48 -25.47 -35.30 -34.79
C ARG A 48 -25.03 -36.70 -35.13
N SER A 49 -25.23 -37.57 -34.17
CA SER A 49 -25.93 -38.87 -34.45
C SER A 49 -26.64 -39.33 -33.19
N ALA A 50 -27.93 -39.47 -33.35
CA ALA A 50 -28.84 -40.25 -32.54
C ALA A 50 -28.83 -41.69 -33.02
N THR A 51 -29.12 -42.65 -32.15
CA THR A 51 -29.91 -43.86 -32.35
C THR A 51 -29.78 -44.70 -31.07
N ARG A 52 -30.79 -44.98 -30.44
CA ARG A 52 -32.00 -45.77 -30.63
C ARG A 52 -31.89 -47.14 -29.89
N SER A 53 -32.95 -47.42 -29.13
CA SER A 53 -33.70 -48.65 -28.91
C SER A 53 -33.33 -49.54 -27.70
N GLY A 54 -34.39 -49.68 -26.85
CA GLY A 54 -34.62 -50.74 -25.88
C GLY A 54 -34.94 -52.08 -26.54
N PRO A 55 -35.60 -53.06 -25.98
CA PRO A 55 -36.63 -53.03 -24.92
C PRO A 55 -36.42 -54.14 -23.83
N GLY A 56 -37.34 -54.16 -22.81
CA GLY A 56 -37.46 -55.19 -21.78
C GLY A 56 -37.80 -56.61 -22.26
N PRO A 57 -38.39 -57.51 -21.52
CA PRO A 57 -39.09 -57.46 -20.24
C PRO A 57 -38.72 -58.59 -19.26
N GLY A 58 -39.28 -58.61 -18.06
CA GLY A 58 -39.14 -59.78 -17.19
C GLY A 58 -39.91 -59.65 -15.85
N THR A 59 -41.13 -60.09 -15.93
CA THR A 59 -42.04 -60.33 -14.80
C THR A 59 -41.57 -61.43 -13.88
N ARG A 60 -41.62 -61.24 -12.56
CA ARG A 60 -41.91 -62.30 -11.60
C ARG A 60 -42.67 -61.77 -10.39
N LYS A 61 -43.90 -62.30 -10.26
CA LYS A 61 -44.81 -62.25 -9.10
C LYS A 61 -44.20 -63.04 -7.94
N ALA A 62 -44.29 -62.54 -6.76
CA ALA A 62 -44.32 -63.31 -5.53
C ALA A 62 -45.29 -62.69 -4.52
N LYS A 63 -46.12 -63.60 -4.03
CA LYS A 63 -47.29 -63.44 -3.13
C LYS A 63 -46.94 -62.89 -1.76
N GLY A 64 -47.72 -62.00 -1.29
CA GLY A 64 -48.59 -62.05 -0.13
C GLY A 64 -47.99 -62.21 1.27
N ARG A 65 -48.16 -61.16 2.06
CA ARG A 65 -48.51 -61.33 3.48
C ARG A 65 -49.37 -60.12 3.93
N ARG A 66 -50.59 -60.43 4.36
CA ARG A 66 -51.54 -59.52 5.03
C ARG A 66 -51.00 -59.14 6.39
N ASN A 67 -50.91 -57.89 6.72
CA ASN A 67 -50.90 -57.40 8.09
C ASN A 67 -51.85 -56.25 8.23
N ALA A 68 -52.52 -56.21 9.38
CA ALA A 68 -53.69 -55.44 9.77
C ALA A 68 -53.49 -53.90 9.71
N PRO A 69 -54.55 -53.14 9.64
CA PRO A 69 -54.51 -51.70 9.52
C PRO A 69 -54.13 -51.05 10.86
N VAL A 70 -53.09 -50.27 10.86
CA VAL A 70 -52.77 -49.29 11.90
C VAL A 70 -53.66 -48.08 11.64
N GLN A 71 -54.51 -47.77 12.59
CA GLN A 71 -55.33 -46.55 12.58
C GLN A 71 -54.43 -45.33 12.58
N ALA A 72 -54.40 -44.61 11.47
CA ALA A 72 -53.79 -43.29 11.37
C ALA A 72 -54.61 -42.27 12.16
N ALA A 73 -54.01 -41.64 13.17
CA ALA A 73 -54.58 -40.50 13.86
C ALA A 73 -54.83 -39.36 12.87
N ALA A 74 -56.07 -38.82 12.88
CA ALA A 74 -56.45 -37.74 11.99
C ALA A 74 -55.60 -36.47 12.23
N PRO A 75 -55.18 -35.77 11.20
CA PRO A 75 -54.45 -34.51 11.36
C PRO A 75 -55.41 -33.44 11.91
N ARG A 76 -55.01 -32.80 12.99
CA ARG A 76 -55.66 -31.60 13.52
C ARG A 76 -55.62 -30.50 12.46
N LYS A 77 -56.79 -30.14 11.92
CA LYS A 77 -56.96 -29.01 11.00
C LYS A 77 -56.70 -27.73 11.77
N PHE A 78 -55.56 -27.10 11.61
CA PHE A 78 -55.38 -25.73 12.03
C PHE A 78 -56.21 -24.82 11.15
N SER A 79 -56.99 -23.90 11.77
CA SER A 79 -57.82 -22.92 11.09
C SER A 79 -56.92 -22.02 10.23
N SER A 80 -57.36 -21.76 9.00
CA SER A 80 -56.65 -20.88 8.06
C SER A 80 -56.35 -19.47 8.62
N THR A 81 -57.14 -19.02 9.57
CA THR A 81 -56.94 -17.75 10.29
C THR A 81 -55.74 -17.80 11.22
N THR A 82 -55.46 -18.92 11.89
CA THR A 82 -54.27 -19.05 12.78
C THR A 82 -52.96 -19.09 12.00
N LEU A 83 -52.95 -19.70 10.81
CA LEU A 83 -51.79 -19.69 9.92
C LEU A 83 -51.48 -18.28 9.37
N ALA A 84 -52.52 -17.47 9.07
CA ALA A 84 -52.34 -16.11 8.60
C ALA A 84 -51.73 -15.18 9.66
N PHE A 85 -52.10 -15.31 10.92
CA PHE A 85 -51.52 -14.50 12.01
C PHE A 85 -50.10 -14.93 12.36
N VAL A 86 -49.73 -16.19 12.24
CA VAL A 86 -48.36 -16.66 12.49
C VAL A 86 -47.43 -16.19 11.37
N SER A 87 -47.88 -16.22 10.10
CA SER A 87 -47.08 -15.73 8.99
C SER A 87 -46.83 -14.21 9.03
N VAL A 88 -47.85 -13.42 9.39
CA VAL A 88 -47.71 -11.97 9.57
C VAL A 88 -46.78 -11.66 10.76
N GLY A 89 -46.89 -12.38 11.87
CA GLY A 89 -46.01 -12.21 13.03
C GLY A 89 -44.54 -12.49 12.70
N VAL A 90 -44.25 -13.56 11.95
CA VAL A 90 -42.88 -13.89 11.52
C VAL A 90 -42.31 -12.82 10.59
N VAL A 91 -43.12 -12.33 9.63
CA VAL A 91 -42.64 -11.24 8.72
C VAL A 91 -42.35 -9.95 9.49
N VAL A 92 -43.23 -9.59 10.44
CA VAL A 92 -42.97 -8.38 11.28
C VAL A 92 -41.72 -8.53 12.12
N VAL A 93 -41.50 -9.71 12.74
CA VAL A 93 -40.26 -9.96 13.51
C VAL A 93 -39.01 -9.91 12.64
N VAL A 94 -39.06 -10.49 11.43
CA VAL A 94 -37.96 -10.43 10.47
C VAL A 94 -37.69 -9.00 9.99
N VAL A 95 -38.73 -8.24 9.68
CA VAL A 95 -38.62 -6.84 9.27
C VAL A 95 -38.04 -5.98 10.42
N VAL A 96 -38.53 -6.16 11.64
CA VAL A 96 -38.02 -5.46 12.82
C VAL A 96 -36.56 -5.86 13.10
N ALA A 97 -36.22 -7.14 12.98
CA ALA A 97 -34.81 -7.59 13.12
C ALA A 97 -33.92 -7.01 12.02
N LEU A 98 -34.38 -6.95 10.76
CA LEU A 98 -33.65 -6.33 9.66
C LEU A 98 -33.52 -4.81 9.82
N VAL A 99 -34.50 -4.14 10.36
CA VAL A 99 -34.44 -2.70 10.67
C VAL A 99 -33.49 -2.44 11.83
N ILE A 100 -33.52 -3.27 12.88
CA ILE A 100 -32.59 -3.17 14.00
C ILE A 100 -31.14 -3.42 13.51
N VAL A 101 -30.92 -4.44 12.67
CA VAL A 101 -29.59 -4.69 12.07
C VAL A 101 -29.16 -3.53 11.18
N LYS A 102 -30.05 -2.88 10.43
CA LYS A 102 -29.71 -1.67 9.66
C LYS A 102 -29.47 -0.44 10.52
N VAL A 103 -30.18 -0.30 11.63
CA VAL A 103 -30.03 0.85 12.53
C VAL A 103 -28.84 0.70 13.48
N THR A 104 -28.50 -0.54 13.87
CA THR A 104 -27.36 -0.82 14.76
C THR A 104 -26.10 -1.30 14.05
N GLY A 105 -26.17 -1.69 12.76
CA GLY A 105 -25.11 -2.34 11.99
C GLY A 105 -24.54 -1.56 10.81
N SER A 106 -24.98 -0.32 10.57
CA SER A 106 -24.47 0.50 9.48
C SER A 106 -24.26 1.94 9.93
N SER A 107 -23.36 2.16 10.87
CA SER A 107 -22.56 3.37 10.78
C SER A 107 -21.55 3.12 9.65
N SER A 108 -21.94 3.44 8.41
CA SER A 108 -20.95 3.85 7.42
C SER A 108 -20.12 4.91 8.14
N PRO A 109 -18.78 4.80 8.22
CA PRO A 109 -18.01 5.87 8.81
C PRO A 109 -18.33 7.12 8.00
N SER A 110 -19.10 8.04 8.59
CA SER A 110 -19.28 9.37 8.03
C SER A 110 -17.88 9.96 8.02
N VAL A 111 -17.30 10.15 6.83
CA VAL A 111 -16.03 10.85 6.69
C VAL A 111 -16.28 12.23 7.29
N SER A 112 -15.79 12.44 8.50
CA SER A 112 -15.85 13.73 9.14
C SER A 112 -14.97 14.68 8.34
N ASN A 113 -15.53 15.78 7.86
CA ASN A 113 -14.76 16.84 7.22
C ASN A 113 -13.98 17.70 8.24
N ALA A 114 -13.94 17.24 9.50
CA ALA A 114 -13.12 17.86 10.52
C ALA A 114 -11.63 17.51 10.30
N THR A 115 -10.77 18.43 10.63
CA THR A 115 -9.32 18.20 10.67
C THR A 115 -9.02 16.98 11.55
N PRO A 116 -8.31 15.97 11.07
CA PRO A 116 -7.94 14.82 11.87
C PRO A 116 -7.13 15.24 13.11
N VAL A 117 -7.48 14.67 14.24
CA VAL A 117 -6.80 14.93 15.51
C VAL A 117 -5.77 13.84 15.73
N LEU A 118 -4.57 14.23 16.16
CA LEU A 118 -3.55 13.28 16.63
C LEU A 118 -3.98 12.71 17.97
N THR A 119 -4.02 11.40 18.10
CA THR A 119 -4.28 10.69 19.35
C THR A 119 -3.20 9.65 19.57
N ALA A 120 -2.83 9.45 20.84
CA ALA A 120 -1.83 8.44 21.16
C ALA A 120 -2.22 7.07 20.58
N ALA A 121 -1.29 6.44 19.88
CA ALA A 121 -1.57 5.18 19.22
C ALA A 121 -1.93 4.08 20.21
N SER A 122 -2.95 3.29 19.86
CA SER A 122 -3.42 2.16 20.67
C SER A 122 -2.31 1.15 20.88
N PRO A 123 -1.99 0.76 22.14
CA PRO A 123 -0.94 -0.22 22.41
C PRO A 123 -1.16 -1.58 21.71
N SER A 124 -2.41 -2.00 21.54
CA SER A 124 -2.74 -3.25 20.86
C SER A 124 -2.50 -3.16 19.34
N VAL A 125 -2.76 -2.01 18.73
CA VAL A 125 -2.47 -1.75 17.32
C VAL A 125 -0.97 -1.71 17.10
N LEU A 126 -0.22 -0.98 17.93
CA LEU A 126 1.24 -0.92 17.86
C LEU A 126 1.87 -2.30 18.02
N ALA A 127 1.47 -3.06 19.04
CA ALA A 127 1.98 -4.41 19.24
C ALA A 127 1.75 -5.31 18.01
N GLN A 128 0.61 -5.19 17.33
CA GLN A 128 0.34 -5.97 16.12
C GLN A 128 1.22 -5.52 14.95
N VAL A 129 1.44 -4.22 14.77
CA VAL A 129 2.21 -3.68 13.63
C VAL A 129 3.70 -3.89 13.84
N GLU A 130 4.20 -3.68 15.03
CA GLU A 130 5.63 -3.72 15.33
C GLU A 130 6.17 -5.15 15.41
N ILE A 131 5.46 -6.04 16.12
CA ILE A 131 5.95 -7.40 16.43
C ILE A 131 4.91 -8.51 16.24
N GLY A 132 3.62 -8.17 16.06
CA GLY A 132 2.52 -9.13 16.08
C GLY A 132 2.36 -9.92 14.78
N VAL A 133 3.05 -9.55 13.71
CA VAL A 133 2.99 -10.29 12.45
C VAL A 133 3.97 -11.45 12.49
N GLY A 134 3.42 -12.67 12.63
CA GLY A 134 4.24 -13.87 12.74
C GLY A 134 5.09 -14.15 11.49
N ALA A 135 6.25 -14.77 11.70
CA ALA A 135 7.19 -15.10 10.62
C ALA A 135 6.55 -15.92 9.48
N SER A 136 5.58 -16.79 9.78
CA SER A 136 4.83 -17.56 8.79
C SER A 136 4.01 -16.67 7.86
N VAL A 137 3.38 -15.61 8.38
CA VAL A 137 2.64 -14.63 7.58
C VAL A 137 3.60 -13.82 6.72
N VAL A 138 4.69 -13.32 7.31
CA VAL A 138 5.74 -12.57 6.60
C VAL A 138 6.30 -13.36 5.42
N HIS A 139 6.58 -14.65 5.62
CA HIS A 139 7.06 -15.54 4.58
C HIS A 139 5.99 -15.86 3.54
N ALA A 140 4.75 -16.13 3.95
CA ALA A 140 3.64 -16.46 3.05
C ALA A 140 3.22 -15.29 2.16
N VAL A 141 3.31 -14.06 2.64
CA VAL A 141 3.11 -12.84 1.84
C VAL A 141 4.19 -12.71 0.78
N GLY A 142 5.44 -12.92 1.12
CA GLY A 142 6.55 -12.85 0.17
C GLY A 142 6.73 -11.42 -0.39
N LEU A 143 6.86 -11.35 -1.72
CA LEU A 143 7.03 -10.13 -2.51
C LEU A 143 5.91 -10.07 -3.57
N PRO A 144 4.72 -9.57 -3.22
CA PRO A 144 3.59 -9.52 -4.14
C PRO A 144 3.90 -8.69 -5.41
N SER A 145 3.47 -9.20 -6.56
CA SER A 145 3.65 -8.50 -7.85
C SER A 145 2.81 -7.24 -8.01
N SER A 146 1.85 -7.03 -7.11
CA SER A 146 1.02 -5.82 -7.06
C SER A 146 1.73 -4.62 -6.43
N LEU A 147 2.94 -4.81 -5.90
CA LEU A 147 3.72 -3.73 -5.29
C LEU A 147 4.51 -2.94 -6.34
N ASN A 148 4.75 -1.67 -6.01
CA ASN A 148 5.76 -0.85 -6.65
C ASN A 148 7.05 -0.99 -5.82
N PRO A 149 8.03 -1.80 -6.26
CA PRO A 149 9.24 -2.01 -5.48
C PRO A 149 10.06 -0.71 -5.39
N PRO A 150 10.85 -0.53 -4.32
CA PRO A 150 11.75 0.60 -4.19
C PRO A 150 12.75 0.70 -5.35
N SER A 151 13.10 1.93 -5.73
CA SER A 151 14.16 2.21 -6.70
C SER A 151 15.54 2.12 -6.05
N VAL A 152 16.55 1.76 -6.83
CA VAL A 152 17.93 1.63 -6.34
C VAL A 152 18.88 2.55 -7.12
N ASP A 153 19.70 3.30 -6.40
CA ASP A 153 20.83 4.06 -6.95
C ASP A 153 22.12 3.62 -6.24
N LYS A 154 23.09 3.17 -7.02
CA LYS A 154 24.35 2.64 -6.50
C LYS A 154 25.48 3.65 -6.65
N GLY A 155 26.44 3.59 -5.73
CA GLY A 155 27.65 4.41 -5.83
C GLY A 155 27.51 5.82 -5.25
N GLN A 156 26.41 6.11 -4.59
CA GLN A 156 26.25 7.37 -3.85
C GLN A 156 26.95 7.29 -2.48
N PRO A 157 27.45 8.43 -1.96
CA PRO A 157 27.95 8.50 -0.59
C PRO A 157 26.83 8.07 0.39
N ALA A 158 27.19 7.30 1.41
CA ALA A 158 26.23 6.84 2.40
C ALA A 158 25.56 8.01 3.14
N LEU A 159 24.25 7.94 3.30
CA LEU A 159 23.50 8.84 4.17
C LEU A 159 23.65 8.34 5.61
N THR A 160 24.17 9.20 6.49
CA THR A 160 24.45 8.85 7.88
C THR A 160 24.06 9.96 8.84
N SER A 161 23.70 9.58 10.06
CA SER A 161 23.39 10.49 11.17
C SER A 161 23.93 9.91 12.47
N GLY A 162 24.68 10.71 13.24
CA GLY A 162 25.27 10.27 14.51
C GLY A 162 26.19 9.04 14.39
N GLY A 163 26.86 8.88 13.26
CA GLY A 163 27.76 7.74 12.98
C GLY A 163 27.02 6.44 12.60
N LYS A 164 25.71 6.47 12.40
CA LYS A 164 24.89 5.34 11.95
C LYS A 164 24.37 5.59 10.54
N PRO A 165 24.12 4.52 9.74
CA PRO A 165 23.32 4.65 8.53
C PRO A 165 21.98 5.30 8.85
N GLU A 166 21.43 6.08 7.91
CA GLU A 166 20.19 6.79 8.13
C GLU A 166 19.13 6.35 7.13
N ALA A 167 17.89 6.18 7.63
CA ALA A 167 16.68 6.18 6.84
C ALA A 167 15.99 7.54 7.02
N PHE A 168 15.69 8.20 5.91
CA PHE A 168 15.08 9.53 5.87
C PHE A 168 13.72 9.46 5.21
N TYR A 169 12.71 10.08 5.81
CA TYR A 169 11.34 10.13 5.30
C TYR A 169 10.85 11.56 5.23
N ILE A 170 10.24 11.91 4.09
CA ILE A 170 9.46 13.14 3.93
C ILE A 170 8.05 12.75 3.55
N GLY A 171 7.08 13.26 4.30
CA GLY A 171 5.67 13.08 3.98
C GLY A 171 4.83 14.28 4.41
N GLY A 172 3.55 14.20 4.11
CA GLY A 172 2.53 15.11 4.63
C GLY A 172 1.51 14.32 5.43
N GLU A 173 1.04 14.86 6.53
CA GLU A 173 -0.01 14.19 7.32
C GLU A 173 -1.28 14.00 6.50
N PHE A 174 -1.58 14.94 5.60
CA PHE A 174 -2.75 14.89 4.73
C PHE A 174 -2.74 13.77 3.69
N CYS A 175 -1.56 13.30 3.29
CA CYS A 175 -1.33 12.53 2.08
C CYS A 175 -1.78 11.07 2.22
N PRO A 176 -2.70 10.54 1.38
CA PRO A 176 -3.14 9.14 1.44
C PRO A 176 -2.03 8.13 1.15
N SER A 177 -1.12 8.46 0.21
CA SER A 177 0.06 7.63 -0.09
C SER A 177 1.01 7.55 1.09
N CYS A 178 1.21 8.67 1.81
CA CYS A 178 1.98 8.67 3.04
C CYS A 178 1.30 7.85 4.14
N ALA A 179 -0.02 7.96 4.25
CA ALA A 179 -0.81 7.20 5.20
C ALA A 179 -0.61 5.68 5.00
N ALA A 180 -0.62 5.22 3.76
CA ALA A 180 -0.35 3.83 3.42
C ALA A 180 1.09 3.43 3.77
N GLU A 181 2.07 4.22 3.35
CA GLU A 181 3.49 3.89 3.50
C GLU A 181 3.95 3.82 4.96
N ARG A 182 3.40 4.65 5.86
CA ARG A 182 3.75 4.66 7.29
C ARG A 182 3.56 3.31 7.97
N TRP A 183 2.55 2.54 7.60
CA TRP A 183 2.33 1.19 8.11
C TRP A 183 3.52 0.27 7.82
N ALA A 184 4.01 0.28 6.60
CA ALA A 184 5.13 -0.54 6.18
C ALA A 184 6.46 -0.06 6.76
N ILE A 185 6.66 1.27 6.86
CA ILE A 185 7.85 1.89 7.46
C ILE A 185 7.96 1.50 8.93
N ILE A 186 6.88 1.64 9.72
CA ILE A 186 6.86 1.27 11.13
C ILE A 186 7.20 -0.21 11.27
N MET A 187 6.52 -1.08 10.51
CA MET A 187 6.77 -2.53 10.56
C MET A 187 8.22 -2.88 10.22
N ALA A 188 8.80 -2.27 9.19
CA ALA A 188 10.17 -2.53 8.79
C ALA A 188 11.18 -2.07 9.84
N LEU A 189 11.05 -0.83 10.33
CA LEU A 189 11.96 -0.23 11.31
C LEU A 189 11.87 -0.91 12.67
N SER A 190 10.69 -1.41 13.08
CA SER A 190 10.52 -2.12 14.35
C SER A 190 11.30 -3.43 14.43
N ARG A 191 11.76 -3.95 13.28
CA ARG A 191 12.69 -5.09 13.23
C ARG A 191 14.12 -4.73 13.67
N PHE A 192 14.46 -3.44 13.70
CA PHE A 192 15.81 -2.94 14.01
C PHE A 192 15.86 -2.05 15.26
N GLY A 193 14.73 -1.67 15.80
CA GLY A 193 14.63 -0.75 16.93
C GLY A 193 13.20 -0.65 17.45
N SER A 194 12.92 0.43 18.15
CA SER A 194 11.60 0.68 18.74
C SER A 194 11.16 2.13 18.58
N PHE A 195 9.85 2.31 18.47
CA PHE A 195 9.22 3.63 18.48
C PHE A 195 8.65 3.96 19.84
N THR A 196 8.60 5.25 20.15
CA THR A 196 7.81 5.84 21.24
C THR A 196 7.13 7.11 20.73
N GLY A 197 5.95 7.44 21.24
CA GLY A 197 5.24 8.66 20.87
C GLY A 197 4.67 8.64 19.45
N LEU A 198 4.35 7.44 18.91
CA LEU A 198 3.53 7.36 17.71
C LEU A 198 2.09 7.77 18.03
N ASP A 199 1.52 8.62 17.20
CA ASP A 199 0.12 9.01 17.26
C ASP A 199 -0.67 8.38 16.11
N GLU A 200 -1.94 8.06 16.35
CA GLU A 200 -2.92 7.69 15.33
C GLU A 200 -3.53 8.94 14.71
N THR A 201 -3.77 8.89 13.40
CA THR A 201 -4.41 9.96 12.63
C THR A 201 -5.07 9.38 11.38
N THR A 202 -5.62 10.25 10.54
CA THR A 202 -6.06 9.91 9.18
C THR A 202 -5.42 10.85 8.17
N SER A 203 -5.34 10.43 6.91
CA SER A 203 -5.09 11.35 5.81
C SER A 203 -6.27 12.33 5.62
N SER A 204 -6.11 13.33 4.76
CA SER A 204 -7.14 14.32 4.49
C SER A 204 -8.45 13.68 3.99
N PRO A 205 -9.60 14.13 4.50
CA PRO A 205 -10.90 13.70 3.96
C PRO A 205 -11.18 14.28 2.57
N TRP A 206 -10.38 15.23 2.10
CA TRP A 206 -10.53 15.90 0.82
C TRP A 206 -9.66 15.31 -0.29
N ASP A 207 -8.72 14.42 0.05
CA ASP A 207 -7.85 13.75 -0.92
C ASP A 207 -8.44 12.41 -1.36
N THR A 208 -7.85 11.78 -2.38
CA THR A 208 -8.31 10.51 -2.93
C THR A 208 -7.22 9.45 -2.81
N PRO A 209 -7.50 8.33 -2.13
CA PRO A 209 -8.69 8.01 -1.33
C PRO A 209 -8.76 8.83 -0.03
N PRO A 210 -9.99 9.19 0.43
CA PRO A 210 -10.15 10.06 1.59
C PRO A 210 -9.94 9.33 2.92
N ALA A 211 -9.47 10.08 3.93
CA ALA A 211 -9.45 9.68 5.34
C ALA A 211 -8.86 8.28 5.58
N ILE A 212 -7.69 8.01 5.03
CA ILE A 212 -6.96 6.76 5.28
C ILE A 212 -6.38 6.78 6.69
N HIS A 213 -6.80 5.82 7.50
CA HIS A 213 -6.32 5.64 8.87
C HIS A 213 -4.86 5.19 8.90
N THR A 214 -4.05 5.85 9.72
CA THR A 214 -2.60 5.70 9.77
C THR A 214 -2.02 6.21 11.10
N PHE A 215 -0.71 6.38 11.11
CA PHE A 215 0.07 6.98 12.19
C PHE A 215 0.64 8.32 11.74
N ALA A 216 1.12 9.11 12.71
CA ALA A 216 1.92 10.32 12.49
C ALA A 216 3.30 10.14 13.14
N PHE A 217 4.32 10.69 12.49
CA PHE A 217 5.69 10.70 13.01
C PHE A 217 6.03 12.01 13.74
N THR A 218 5.12 12.96 13.83
CA THR A 218 5.37 14.31 14.37
C THR A 218 5.93 14.28 15.80
N SER A 219 5.39 13.40 16.65
CA SER A 219 5.82 13.21 18.04
C SER A 219 6.71 11.99 18.23
N ALA A 220 6.89 11.18 17.18
CA ALA A 220 7.57 9.90 17.25
C ALA A 220 9.08 10.05 17.49
N LYS A 221 9.60 9.17 18.35
CA LYS A 221 11.03 8.98 18.55
C LYS A 221 11.37 7.54 18.21
N TYR A 222 12.47 7.35 17.50
CA TYR A 222 12.97 6.04 17.13
C TYR A 222 14.33 5.80 17.77
N GLN A 223 14.51 4.62 18.34
CA GLN A 223 15.77 4.18 18.96
C GLN A 223 16.23 2.87 18.35
N SER A 224 17.46 2.83 17.87
CA SER A 224 18.08 1.65 17.29
C SER A 224 19.60 1.67 17.49
N ASN A 225 20.17 0.49 17.64
CA ASN A 225 21.64 0.31 17.62
C ASN A 225 22.21 0.28 16.19
N TYR A 226 21.37 0.09 15.18
CA TYR A 226 21.78 -0.22 13.80
C TYR A 226 21.69 0.96 12.86
N LEU A 227 20.66 1.80 13.00
CA LEU A 227 20.43 2.93 12.11
C LEU A 227 19.75 4.09 12.84
N ALA A 228 19.88 5.28 12.26
CA ALA A 228 19.06 6.44 12.61
C ALA A 228 17.81 6.48 11.71
N PHE A 229 16.71 7.03 12.23
CA PHE A 229 15.53 7.35 11.44
C PHE A 229 15.18 8.83 11.62
N ARG A 230 15.11 9.54 10.50
CA ARG A 230 14.75 10.96 10.42
C ARG A 230 13.44 11.11 9.67
N PRO A 231 12.28 11.15 10.35
CA PRO A 231 11.00 11.48 9.72
C PRO A 231 10.79 12.99 9.69
N VAL A 232 10.23 13.49 8.59
CA VAL A 232 9.73 14.85 8.45
C VAL A 232 8.31 14.82 7.93
N GLU A 233 7.35 15.11 8.80
CA GLU A 233 5.98 15.43 8.40
C GLU A 233 5.97 16.91 7.99
N HIS A 234 6.07 17.15 6.69
CA HIS A 234 6.35 18.47 6.15
C HIS A 234 5.15 19.40 6.15
N GLU A 235 3.96 18.86 5.93
CA GLU A 235 2.70 19.60 5.87
C GLU A 235 1.63 18.98 6.77
N THR A 236 0.78 19.84 7.34
CA THR A 236 -0.31 19.43 8.23
C THR A 236 -1.43 18.75 7.46
N ASN A 237 -2.29 18.06 8.22
CA ASN A 237 -3.57 17.56 7.76
C ASN A 237 -4.71 18.59 7.92
N ASP A 238 -4.38 19.80 8.29
CA ASP A 238 -5.31 20.92 8.46
C ASP A 238 -5.71 21.46 7.08
N THR A 239 -6.60 20.73 6.39
CA THR A 239 -6.90 20.99 4.98
C THR A 239 -8.38 21.05 4.70
N GLY A 240 -8.78 22.14 4.02
CA GLY A 240 -10.03 22.21 3.30
C GLY A 240 -9.92 21.64 1.87
N PRO A 241 -10.98 21.82 1.06
CA PRO A 241 -10.97 21.45 -0.35
C PRO A 241 -9.75 21.99 -1.10
N ASN A 242 -9.20 21.21 -2.03
CA ASN A 242 -8.05 21.59 -2.85
C ASN A 242 -6.78 21.96 -2.07
N GLY A 243 -6.60 21.40 -0.85
CA GLY A 243 -5.44 21.69 -0.02
C GLY A 243 -5.43 23.08 0.63
N ALA A 244 -6.53 23.80 0.59
CA ALA A 244 -6.66 25.05 1.32
C ALA A 244 -6.47 24.82 2.82
N GLY A 245 -5.63 25.64 3.48
CA GLY A 245 -5.33 25.52 4.91
C GLY A 245 -4.12 24.64 5.26
N ARG A 246 -3.51 23.94 4.29
CA ARG A 246 -2.25 23.22 4.54
C ARG A 246 -1.16 24.20 4.96
N LYS A 247 -0.47 23.83 6.02
CA LYS A 247 0.62 24.64 6.59
C LYS A 247 1.86 23.76 6.71
N PHE A 248 3.01 24.37 6.64
CA PHE A 248 4.25 23.69 7.00
C PHE A 248 4.20 23.28 8.46
N LEU A 249 4.52 22.02 8.74
CA LEU A 249 4.54 21.44 10.07
C LEU A 249 5.97 21.31 10.58
N LEU A 250 6.80 20.53 9.90
CA LEU A 250 8.21 20.39 10.22
C LEU A 250 9.06 20.92 9.05
N PRO A 251 9.96 21.89 9.30
CA PRO A 251 10.81 22.41 8.26
C PRO A 251 11.86 21.39 7.84
N LEU A 252 12.15 21.36 6.54
CA LEU A 252 13.31 20.70 6.00
C LEU A 252 14.54 21.59 6.21
N THR A 253 15.65 20.98 6.55
CA THR A 253 16.94 21.65 6.44
C THR A 253 17.31 21.87 4.97
N SER A 254 18.23 22.78 4.68
CA SER A 254 18.74 23.00 3.31
C SER A 254 19.33 21.73 2.70
N GLN A 255 19.96 20.87 3.52
CA GLN A 255 20.52 19.61 3.09
C GLN A 255 19.42 18.61 2.71
N GLU A 256 18.40 18.44 3.53
CA GLU A 256 17.26 17.58 3.27
C GLU A 256 16.48 18.01 2.02
N SER A 257 16.25 19.33 1.86
CA SER A 257 15.62 19.88 0.65
C SER A 257 16.43 19.62 -0.61
N SER A 258 17.76 19.78 -0.53
CA SER A 258 18.68 19.51 -1.63
C SER A 258 18.72 18.03 -2.00
N LEU A 259 18.69 17.15 -0.98
CA LEU A 259 18.64 15.70 -1.16
C LEU A 259 17.38 15.28 -1.90
N TRP A 260 16.22 15.75 -1.44
CA TRP A 260 14.92 15.47 -2.08
C TRP A 260 14.88 15.98 -3.52
N ALA A 261 15.30 17.22 -3.77
CA ALA A 261 15.36 17.79 -5.11
C ALA A 261 16.32 17.01 -6.04
N LYS A 262 17.50 16.60 -5.52
CA LYS A 262 18.47 15.79 -6.25
C LYS A 262 17.87 14.49 -6.75
N TYR A 263 17.21 13.73 -5.87
CA TYR A 263 16.65 12.42 -6.24
C TYR A 263 15.37 12.53 -7.05
N ALA A 264 14.51 13.52 -6.80
CA ALA A 264 13.38 13.81 -7.69
C ALA A 264 13.85 14.04 -9.12
N LYS A 265 14.90 14.87 -9.32
CA LYS A 265 15.52 15.09 -10.62
C LYS A 265 16.18 13.83 -11.19
N HIS A 266 16.92 13.06 -10.36
CA HIS A 266 17.62 11.85 -10.79
C HIS A 266 16.65 10.80 -11.35
N PHE A 267 15.52 10.60 -10.69
CA PHE A 267 14.50 9.65 -11.11
C PHE A 267 13.50 10.24 -12.12
N GLY A 268 13.65 11.50 -12.51
CA GLY A 268 12.79 12.15 -13.51
C GLY A 268 11.34 12.36 -13.05
N ILE A 269 11.13 12.52 -11.74
CA ILE A 269 9.82 12.74 -11.12
C ILE A 269 9.71 14.14 -10.50
N SER A 270 8.48 14.59 -10.24
CA SER A 270 8.23 15.75 -9.41
C SER A 270 8.59 15.44 -7.95
N GLN A 271 8.99 16.47 -7.18
CA GLN A 271 9.04 16.34 -5.72
C GLN A 271 7.62 16.05 -5.20
N GLY A 272 7.43 14.88 -4.61
CA GLY A 272 6.14 14.38 -4.15
C GLY A 272 6.26 13.55 -2.87
N PHE A 273 5.14 13.27 -2.27
CA PHE A 273 5.03 12.51 -1.03
C PHE A 273 4.44 11.10 -1.27
N PRO A 274 4.85 10.09 -0.47
CA PRO A 274 6.04 10.07 0.38
C PRO A 274 7.32 9.98 -0.43
N PHE A 275 8.40 10.50 0.15
CA PHE A 275 9.76 10.22 -0.29
C PHE A 275 10.50 9.54 0.86
N VAL A 276 11.09 8.38 0.60
CA VAL A 276 11.92 7.65 1.58
C VAL A 276 13.27 7.39 0.95
N ASP A 277 14.31 7.74 1.68
CA ASP A 277 15.70 7.46 1.31
C ASP A 277 16.32 6.56 2.39
N ILE A 278 16.77 5.39 1.99
CA ILE A 278 17.46 4.43 2.85
C ILE A 278 18.94 4.41 2.47
N GLY A 279 19.71 5.23 3.16
CA GLY A 279 21.17 5.27 3.06
C GLY A 279 21.73 5.82 1.76
N ASN A 280 21.02 6.68 1.01
CA ASN A 280 21.35 7.10 -0.35
C ASN A 280 21.49 5.92 -1.34
N LYS A 281 20.83 4.81 -1.06
CA LYS A 281 20.96 3.57 -1.83
C LYS A 281 19.62 3.05 -2.35
N VAL A 282 18.58 3.11 -1.54
CA VAL A 282 17.25 2.60 -1.87
C VAL A 282 16.19 3.66 -1.59
N PHE A 283 15.27 3.85 -2.53
CA PHE A 283 14.31 4.97 -2.52
C PHE A 283 12.88 4.49 -2.73
N VAL A 284 11.95 4.99 -1.91
CA VAL A 284 10.52 4.92 -2.17
C VAL A 284 10.05 6.27 -2.70
N LEU A 285 9.40 6.26 -3.84
CA LEU A 285 8.98 7.45 -4.57
C LEU A 285 7.46 7.40 -4.80
N GLY A 286 6.69 7.82 -3.80
CA GLY A 286 5.25 7.64 -3.77
C GLY A 286 4.85 6.38 -2.99
N ALA A 287 3.60 5.91 -3.15
CA ALA A 287 3.12 4.73 -2.44
C ALA A 287 3.66 3.42 -3.04
N SER A 288 4.13 2.51 -2.20
CA SER A 288 4.55 1.17 -2.59
C SER A 288 3.38 0.26 -2.96
N TYR A 289 2.17 0.60 -2.53
CA TYR A 289 0.92 -0.11 -2.86
C TYR A 289 -0.27 0.86 -2.90
N ASP A 290 -1.37 0.43 -3.50
CA ASP A 290 -2.57 1.26 -3.63
C ASP A 290 -3.18 1.60 -2.26
N PRO A 291 -3.21 2.89 -1.85
CA PRO A 291 -3.81 3.30 -0.58
C PRO A 291 -5.30 2.97 -0.46
N SER A 292 -6.00 2.75 -1.58
CA SER A 292 -7.43 2.47 -1.58
C SER A 292 -7.81 1.16 -0.88
N ILE A 293 -6.87 0.21 -0.74
CA ILE A 293 -7.09 -1.03 0.01
C ILE A 293 -7.33 -0.81 1.51
N LEU A 294 -6.94 0.36 2.02
CA LEU A 294 -7.14 0.77 3.42
C LEU A 294 -8.44 1.57 3.62
N ARG A 295 -9.13 1.94 2.53
CA ARG A 295 -10.29 2.81 2.58
C ARG A 295 -11.41 2.24 3.45
N GLY A 296 -11.92 3.07 4.38
CA GLY A 296 -13.04 2.72 5.25
C GLY A 296 -12.69 1.73 6.38
N LEU A 297 -11.41 1.42 6.57
CA LEU A 297 -10.92 0.63 7.69
C LEU A 297 -10.33 1.57 8.74
N ASP A 298 -10.61 1.32 10.02
CA ASP A 298 -9.91 1.96 11.13
C ASP A 298 -8.57 1.24 11.44
N GLN A 299 -7.74 1.82 12.32
CA GLN A 299 -6.43 1.27 12.68
C GLN A 299 -6.53 -0.15 13.26
N GLY A 300 -7.53 -0.42 14.08
CA GLY A 300 -7.75 -1.73 14.68
C GLY A 300 -8.13 -2.77 13.62
N GLN A 301 -8.97 -2.41 12.66
CA GLN A 301 -9.35 -3.26 11.54
C GLN A 301 -8.18 -3.56 10.62
N ILE A 302 -7.35 -2.54 10.31
CA ILE A 302 -6.12 -2.73 9.53
C ILE A 302 -5.19 -3.69 10.26
N ALA A 303 -4.91 -3.45 11.55
CA ALA A 303 -4.05 -4.30 12.35
C ALA A 303 -4.57 -5.74 12.45
N ALA A 304 -5.88 -5.94 12.58
CA ALA A 304 -6.48 -7.27 12.62
C ALA A 304 -6.26 -8.07 11.33
N LYS A 305 -6.27 -7.41 10.17
CA LYS A 305 -6.03 -8.02 8.85
C LYS A 305 -4.60 -8.55 8.69
N LEU A 306 -3.62 -7.98 9.39
CA LEU A 306 -2.20 -8.37 9.29
C LEU A 306 -1.91 -9.81 9.72
N LYS A 307 -2.91 -10.53 10.23
CA LYS A 307 -2.83 -11.96 10.59
C LYS A 307 -3.10 -12.89 9.41
N ASN A 308 -3.65 -12.38 8.31
CA ASN A 308 -4.02 -13.18 7.14
C ASN A 308 -3.17 -12.81 5.92
N ALA A 309 -2.25 -13.68 5.54
CA ALA A 309 -1.34 -13.47 4.41
C ALA A 309 -2.04 -13.27 3.05
N GLN A 310 -3.29 -13.71 2.90
CA GLN A 310 -4.06 -13.58 1.65
C GLN A 310 -4.87 -12.28 1.59
N ASP A 311 -4.96 -11.52 2.69
CA ASP A 311 -5.66 -10.25 2.69
C ASP A 311 -4.84 -9.18 1.91
N PRO A 312 -5.46 -8.43 0.98
CA PRO A 312 -4.76 -7.40 0.22
C PRO A 312 -4.05 -6.35 1.08
N VAL A 313 -4.63 -5.99 2.23
CA VAL A 313 -4.01 -5.08 3.21
C VAL A 313 -2.70 -5.65 3.73
N THR A 314 -2.71 -6.93 4.08
CA THR A 314 -1.51 -7.63 4.56
C THR A 314 -0.46 -7.73 3.46
N GLN A 315 -0.87 -8.07 2.24
CA GLN A 315 0.05 -8.13 1.09
C GLN A 315 0.70 -6.77 0.81
N GLY A 316 -0.06 -5.70 0.86
CA GLY A 316 0.46 -4.33 0.69
C GLY A 316 1.47 -3.97 1.78
N ILE A 317 1.06 -4.03 3.04
CA ILE A 317 1.86 -3.57 4.18
C ILE A 317 3.09 -4.47 4.42
N VAL A 318 2.87 -5.78 4.56
CA VAL A 318 3.94 -6.73 4.89
C VAL A 318 4.90 -6.93 3.73
N GLY A 319 4.38 -7.00 2.50
CA GLY A 319 5.22 -7.12 1.31
C GLY A 319 6.14 -5.91 1.13
N THR A 320 5.62 -4.69 1.32
CA THR A 320 6.44 -3.46 1.32
C THR A 320 7.45 -3.49 2.46
N ALA A 321 7.04 -3.87 3.68
CA ALA A 321 7.96 -3.98 4.81
C ALA A 321 9.09 -4.98 4.56
N ASN A 322 8.87 -6.05 3.77
CA ASN A 322 9.91 -6.98 3.38
C ASN A 322 10.97 -6.32 2.48
N TYR A 323 10.57 -5.52 1.50
CA TYR A 323 11.50 -4.74 0.69
C TYR A 323 12.27 -3.70 1.51
N LEU A 324 11.57 -2.94 2.36
CA LEU A 324 12.21 -1.94 3.22
C LEU A 324 13.19 -2.58 4.20
N THR A 325 12.88 -3.76 4.74
CA THR A 325 13.78 -4.51 5.61
C THR A 325 15.05 -4.91 4.88
N ALA A 326 14.96 -5.41 3.66
CA ALA A 326 16.11 -5.74 2.84
C ALA A 326 16.96 -4.50 2.51
N ALA A 327 16.31 -3.38 2.21
CA ALA A 327 16.98 -2.11 2.01
C ALA A 327 17.78 -1.68 3.26
N ILE A 328 17.16 -1.74 4.45
CA ILE A 328 17.82 -1.43 5.71
C ILE A 328 18.99 -2.40 5.97
N CYS A 329 18.81 -3.70 5.76
CA CYS A 329 19.90 -4.67 5.89
C CYS A 329 21.10 -4.31 5.01
N SER A 330 20.87 -3.81 3.81
CA SER A 330 21.93 -3.44 2.87
C SER A 330 22.79 -2.25 3.31
N ILE A 331 22.30 -1.44 4.25
CA ILE A 331 23.02 -0.27 4.78
C ILE A 331 23.54 -0.51 6.20
N THR A 332 23.02 -1.51 6.92
CA THR A 332 23.45 -1.86 8.28
C THR A 332 24.51 -2.96 8.32
N GLY A 333 25.08 -3.34 7.16
CA GLY A 333 26.03 -4.44 7.08
C GLY A 333 25.39 -5.80 7.41
N ASN A 334 24.14 -5.99 7.02
CA ASN A 334 23.32 -7.17 7.31
C ASN A 334 23.14 -7.46 8.82
N GLN A 335 23.08 -6.40 9.62
CA GLN A 335 22.80 -6.52 11.06
C GLN A 335 21.41 -5.94 11.43
N PRO A 336 20.69 -6.57 12.38
CA PRO A 336 21.06 -7.83 13.06
C PRO A 336 20.86 -9.05 12.16
N ALA A 337 21.72 -10.04 12.29
CA ALA A 337 21.67 -11.26 11.48
C ALA A 337 20.33 -12.01 11.63
N SER A 338 19.71 -11.99 12.80
CA SER A 338 18.38 -12.60 13.06
C SER A 338 17.28 -12.06 12.15
N VAL A 339 17.40 -10.86 11.65
CA VAL A 339 16.48 -10.23 10.68
C VAL A 339 17.00 -10.43 9.26
N CYS A 340 18.24 -10.04 9.01
CA CYS A 340 18.78 -9.91 7.66
C CYS A 340 19.12 -11.26 6.99
N SER A 341 19.30 -12.34 7.77
CA SER A 341 19.55 -13.68 7.23
C SER A 341 18.28 -14.47 6.94
N THR A 342 17.09 -13.90 7.14
CA THR A 342 15.84 -14.59 6.84
C THR A 342 15.67 -14.76 5.32
N SER A 343 15.07 -15.88 4.90
CA SER A 343 14.94 -16.21 3.47
C SER A 343 14.18 -15.13 2.70
N ILE A 344 13.12 -14.55 3.29
CA ILE A 344 12.35 -13.50 2.61
C ILE A 344 13.13 -12.21 2.45
N VAL A 345 13.94 -11.83 3.43
CA VAL A 345 14.80 -10.63 3.35
C VAL A 345 15.90 -10.83 2.32
N THR A 346 16.48 -12.04 2.26
CA THR A 346 17.46 -12.39 1.22
C THR A 346 16.85 -12.32 -0.19
N GLN A 347 15.64 -12.86 -0.37
CA GLN A 347 14.92 -12.76 -1.64
C GLN A 347 14.63 -11.31 -2.03
N ALA A 348 14.20 -10.48 -1.08
CA ALA A 348 13.94 -9.06 -1.32
C ALA A 348 15.24 -8.30 -1.69
N ALA A 349 16.37 -8.62 -1.03
CA ALA A 349 17.65 -8.04 -1.35
C ALA A 349 18.12 -8.40 -2.77
N GLN A 350 17.91 -9.66 -3.18
CA GLN A 350 18.16 -10.12 -4.55
C GLN A 350 17.26 -9.41 -5.56
N ALA A 351 15.96 -9.31 -5.28
CA ALA A 351 15.01 -8.62 -6.15
C ALA A 351 15.34 -7.14 -6.34
N LEU A 352 15.84 -6.47 -5.29
CA LEU A 352 16.34 -5.10 -5.35
C LEU A 352 17.76 -5.00 -5.95
N GLY A 353 18.51 -6.08 -6.02
CA GLY A 353 19.91 -6.07 -6.44
C GLY A 353 20.82 -5.35 -5.44
N VAL A 354 20.53 -5.44 -4.13
CA VAL A 354 21.30 -4.82 -3.02
C VAL A 354 22.01 -5.82 -2.12
N SER A 355 21.96 -7.09 -2.50
CA SER A 355 22.65 -8.21 -1.82
C SER A 355 24.17 -8.10 -1.90
#